data_6661c687acf6ac5ed41d9cc3b9f2bfa3
#
_entry.id   6661c687acf6ac5ed41d9cc3b9f2bfa3
#
_cell.length_a   1.000
_cell.length_b   1.000
_cell.length_c   1.000
_cell.angle_alpha   90.00
_cell.angle_beta   90.00
_cell.angle_gamma   90.00
#
_symmetry.space_group_name_H-M   'P 1'
#
loop_
_entity.id
_entity.type
_entity.pdbx_description
1 polymer ?
#
loop_
_entity_poly.entity_id
_entity_poly.type
_entity_poly.pdbx_seq_one_letter_code
_entity_poly.pdbx_strand_id
1 'polypeptide(L)'
;MQVDFSAAFDRVNHLGILYKLCSVGIGGSDLSILTQFLSKRSQQVMVDGCRSKLVNVVSGMPQCSVLGPLLFLLYTLELFSILENKLIGYADDSTLIAVVPSSGVRVAVAESLIHNLGRVSEWCDL
;
A
#
# COMPACT_ATOMS: atom_id res chain seq x y z
N MET A 1 8.23 15.98 -4.08
CA MET A 1 7.05 15.65 -4.93
C MET A 1 6.16 14.75 -4.13
N GLN A 2 4.89 15.07 -4.04
CA GLN A 2 3.88 14.29 -3.32
C GLN A 2 3.29 13.23 -4.27
N VAL A 3 3.12 12.03 -3.76
CA VAL A 3 2.45 10.90 -4.43
C VAL A 3 1.28 10.49 -3.54
N ASP A 4 0.10 10.51 -4.08
CA ASP A 4 -1.13 10.08 -3.40
C ASP A 4 -1.61 8.77 -4.01
N PHE A 5 -1.82 7.77 -3.18
CA PHE A 5 -2.33 6.47 -3.61
C PHE A 5 -3.85 6.46 -3.48
N SER A 6 -4.54 6.59 -4.61
CA SER A 6 -6.01 6.58 -4.64
C SER A 6 -6.58 5.28 -4.06
N ALA A 7 -7.39 5.40 -3.00
CA ALA A 7 -8.00 4.28 -2.30
C ALA A 7 -6.98 3.23 -1.82
N ALA A 8 -5.82 3.70 -1.32
CA ALA A 8 -4.67 2.87 -0.98
C ALA A 8 -5.04 1.66 -0.11
N PHE A 9 -5.77 1.88 0.97
CA PHE A 9 -6.20 0.81 1.88
C PHE A 9 -7.17 -0.18 1.24
N ASP A 10 -8.01 0.25 0.31
CA ASP A 10 -9.05 -0.58 -0.32
C ASP A 10 -8.50 -1.45 -1.46
N ARG A 11 -7.33 -1.09 -1.99
CA ARG A 11 -6.70 -1.78 -3.12
C ARG A 11 -5.64 -2.80 -2.75
N VAL A 12 -5.28 -2.92 -1.48
CA VAL A 12 -4.26 -3.89 -1.05
C VAL A 12 -4.65 -5.30 -1.45
N ASN A 13 -3.78 -5.98 -2.18
CA ASN A 13 -3.96 -7.37 -2.57
C ASN A 13 -3.74 -8.30 -1.37
N HIS A 14 -4.75 -9.11 -1.01
CA HIS A 14 -4.65 -10.02 0.13
C HIS A 14 -3.55 -11.08 -0.04
N LEU A 15 -3.38 -11.62 -1.24
CA LEU A 15 -2.31 -12.60 -1.50
C LEU A 15 -0.93 -11.95 -1.40
N GLY A 16 -0.79 -10.73 -1.92
CA GLY A 16 0.46 -9.96 -1.84
C GLY A 16 0.88 -9.71 -0.40
N ILE A 17 -0.05 -9.27 0.48
CA ILE A 17 0.31 -9.06 1.88
C ILE A 17 0.64 -10.37 2.61
N LEU A 18 -0.08 -11.47 2.35
CA LEU A 18 0.21 -12.77 2.94
C LEU A 18 1.59 -13.28 2.51
N TYR A 19 1.96 -13.10 1.25
CA TYR A 19 3.31 -13.41 0.76
C TYR A 19 4.38 -12.60 1.50
N LYS A 20 4.17 -11.28 1.66
CA LYS A 20 5.10 -10.42 2.40
C LYS A 20 5.21 -10.79 3.88
N LEU A 21 4.10 -11.15 4.52
CA LEU A 21 4.10 -11.65 5.90
C LEU A 21 4.96 -12.92 6.03
N CYS A 22 4.82 -13.86 5.09
CA CYS A 22 5.67 -15.05 5.05
C CYS A 22 7.15 -14.69 4.88
N SER A 23 7.49 -13.72 4.02
CA SER A 23 8.88 -13.34 3.76
C SER A 23 9.58 -12.70 4.97
N VAL A 24 8.82 -12.08 5.88
CA VAL A 24 9.35 -11.54 7.15
C VAL A 24 9.29 -12.56 8.30
N GLY A 25 8.97 -13.83 8.01
CA GLY A 25 9.01 -14.93 8.97
C GLY A 25 7.73 -15.18 9.75
N ILE A 26 6.62 -14.53 9.39
CA ILE A 26 5.30 -14.82 9.99
C ILE A 26 4.72 -16.06 9.32
N GLY A 27 4.46 -17.10 10.10
CA GLY A 27 3.97 -18.39 9.61
C GLY A 27 3.06 -19.10 10.60
N GLY A 28 2.69 -20.33 10.28
CA GLY A 28 1.92 -21.20 11.18
C GLY A 28 0.56 -20.60 11.58
N SER A 29 0.27 -20.64 12.87
CA SER A 29 -1.00 -20.13 13.45
C SER A 29 -1.20 -18.64 13.20
N ASP A 30 -0.15 -17.84 13.29
CA ASP A 30 -0.23 -16.38 13.15
C ASP A 30 -0.62 -15.97 11.74
N LEU A 31 -0.02 -16.61 10.73
CA LEU A 31 -0.41 -16.41 9.33
C LEU A 31 -1.85 -16.86 9.08
N SER A 32 -2.28 -17.96 9.72
CA SER A 32 -3.66 -18.43 9.60
C SER A 32 -4.67 -17.42 10.16
N ILE A 33 -4.36 -16.81 11.31
CA ILE A 33 -5.19 -15.77 11.92
C ILE A 33 -5.27 -14.55 11.00
N LEU A 34 -4.14 -14.08 10.47
CA LEU A 34 -4.09 -12.94 9.55
C LEU A 34 -4.82 -13.23 8.23
N THR A 35 -4.72 -14.46 7.73
CA THR A 35 -5.48 -14.90 6.56
C THR A 35 -6.99 -14.83 6.80
N GLN A 36 -7.45 -15.28 7.96
CA GLN A 36 -8.87 -15.20 8.32
C GLN A 36 -9.33 -13.76 8.55
N PHE A 37 -8.48 -12.92 9.11
CA PHE A 37 -8.75 -11.49 9.32
C PHE A 37 -8.95 -10.75 7.99
N LEU A 38 -8.19 -11.08 6.95
CA LEU A 38 -8.27 -10.46 5.63
C LEU A 38 -9.38 -11.08 4.76
N SER A 39 -9.56 -12.40 4.83
CA SER A 39 -10.48 -13.14 3.97
C SER A 39 -11.88 -13.29 4.58
N LYS A 40 -12.81 -13.87 3.79
CA LYS A 40 -14.19 -14.19 4.20
C LYS A 40 -14.99 -13.00 4.73
N ARG A 41 -14.66 -11.82 4.26
CA ARG A 41 -15.42 -10.61 4.56
C ARG A 41 -16.44 -10.33 3.47
N SER A 42 -17.55 -9.76 3.85
CA SER A 42 -18.57 -9.28 2.92
C SER A 42 -19.10 -7.94 3.40
N GLN A 43 -19.59 -7.16 2.46
CA GLN A 43 -20.15 -5.83 2.73
C GLN A 43 -21.50 -5.67 2.06
N GLN A 44 -22.32 -4.83 2.63
CA GLN A 44 -23.57 -4.37 2.05
C GLN A 44 -23.79 -2.90 2.42
N VAL A 45 -24.50 -2.19 1.57
CA VAL A 45 -24.90 -0.80 1.82
C VAL A 45 -26.30 -0.78 2.42
N MET A 46 -26.52 0.08 3.40
CA MET A 46 -27.84 0.32 3.98
C MET A 46 -28.16 1.81 3.86
N VAL A 47 -29.29 2.12 3.22
CA VAL A 47 -29.83 3.48 3.05
C VAL A 47 -31.31 3.44 3.38
N ASP A 48 -31.74 4.28 4.30
CA ASP A 48 -33.15 4.41 4.72
C ASP A 48 -33.82 3.07 5.07
N GLY A 49 -33.08 2.18 5.74
CA GLY A 49 -33.58 0.86 6.13
C GLY A 49 -33.57 -0.19 5.02
N CYS A 50 -33.28 0.19 3.79
CA CYS A 50 -33.10 -0.74 2.65
C CYS A 50 -31.66 -1.22 2.57
N ARG A 51 -31.50 -2.53 2.35
CA ARG A 51 -30.18 -3.17 2.24
C ARG A 51 -29.89 -3.59 0.81
N SER A 52 -28.65 -3.34 0.35
CA SER A 52 -28.16 -3.88 -0.92
C SER A 52 -27.92 -5.39 -0.83
N LYS A 53 -27.58 -6.01 -1.95
CA LYS A 53 -27.04 -7.37 -1.96
C LYS A 53 -25.71 -7.41 -1.21
N LEU A 54 -25.43 -8.54 -0.57
CA LEU A 54 -24.15 -8.83 0.06
C LEU A 54 -23.11 -9.09 -1.03
N VAL A 55 -21.94 -8.41 -0.94
CA VAL A 55 -20.84 -8.55 -1.89
C VAL A 55 -19.59 -8.96 -1.11
N ASN A 56 -18.85 -9.93 -1.62
CA ASN A 56 -17.60 -10.36 -1.01
C ASN A 56 -16.51 -9.28 -1.17
N VAL A 57 -15.73 -9.06 -0.12
CA VAL A 57 -14.57 -8.17 -0.12
C VAL A 57 -13.36 -9.00 -0.52
N VAL A 58 -12.81 -8.74 -1.71
CA VAL A 58 -11.69 -9.50 -2.30
C VAL A 58 -10.34 -8.80 -2.17
N SER A 59 -10.35 -7.52 -1.79
CA SER A 59 -9.15 -6.70 -1.60
C SER A 59 -9.34 -5.73 -0.43
N GLY A 60 -8.29 -5.05 -0.06
CA GLY A 60 -8.30 -3.99 0.94
C GLY A 60 -8.20 -4.45 2.39
N MET A 61 -7.73 -3.54 3.22
CA MET A 61 -7.58 -3.74 4.66
C MET A 61 -8.89 -3.44 5.38
N PRO A 62 -9.19 -4.15 6.49
CA PRO A 62 -10.31 -3.78 7.35
C PRO A 62 -10.11 -2.37 7.91
N GLN A 63 -10.98 -1.44 7.51
CA GLN A 63 -10.95 -0.07 8.02
C GLN A 63 -11.24 -0.05 9.53
N CYS A 64 -10.75 0.98 10.22
CA CYS A 64 -10.89 1.16 11.68
C CYS A 64 -10.34 -0.02 12.52
N SER A 65 -9.49 -0.86 11.96
CA SER A 65 -8.81 -1.93 12.69
C SER A 65 -7.42 -1.49 13.16
N VAL A 66 -6.96 -2.05 14.27
CA VAL A 66 -5.60 -1.80 14.78
C VAL A 66 -4.53 -2.40 13.86
N LEU A 67 -4.83 -3.55 13.23
CA LEU A 67 -3.90 -4.25 12.35
C LEU A 67 -3.83 -3.65 10.94
N GLY A 68 -4.88 -2.99 10.47
CA GLY A 68 -4.93 -2.44 9.12
C GLY A 68 -3.74 -1.53 8.77
N PRO A 69 -3.47 -0.48 9.55
CA PRO A 69 -2.31 0.40 9.32
C PRO A 69 -0.97 -0.33 9.35
N LEU A 70 -0.80 -1.28 10.26
CA LEU A 70 0.44 -2.07 10.37
C LEU A 70 0.66 -2.96 9.15
N LEU A 71 -0.38 -3.66 8.70
CA LEU A 71 -0.34 -4.50 7.50
C LEU A 71 -0.12 -3.66 6.24
N PHE A 72 -0.72 -2.47 6.15
CA PHE A 72 -0.48 -1.54 5.06
C PHE A 72 0.97 -1.08 5.03
N LEU A 73 1.55 -0.73 6.18
CA LEU A 73 2.96 -0.35 6.28
C LEU A 73 3.88 -1.49 5.81
N LEU A 74 3.61 -2.73 6.23
CA LEU A 74 4.35 -3.92 5.77
C LEU A 74 4.19 -4.13 4.26
N TYR A 75 3.00 -3.90 3.72
CA TYR A 75 2.73 -4.02 2.29
C TYR A 75 3.54 -3.02 1.47
N THR A 76 3.64 -1.77 1.94
CA THR A 76 4.34 -0.69 1.24
C THR A 76 5.85 -0.64 1.54
N LEU A 77 6.36 -1.43 2.51
CA LEU A 77 7.76 -1.38 2.94
C LEU A 77 8.75 -1.59 1.79
N GLU A 78 8.43 -2.46 0.85
CA GLU A 78 9.26 -2.73 -0.32
C GLU A 78 9.44 -1.49 -1.21
N LEU A 79 8.42 -0.63 -1.29
CA LEU A 79 8.49 0.60 -2.07
C LEU A 79 9.67 1.49 -1.63
N PHE A 80 9.98 1.52 -0.33
CA PHE A 80 11.11 2.28 0.20
C PHE A 80 12.47 1.72 -0.25
N SER A 81 12.54 0.43 -0.55
CA SER A 81 13.80 -0.23 -0.97
C SER A 81 14.06 -0.18 -2.47
N ILE A 82 13.00 -0.06 -3.28
CA ILE A 82 13.14 -0.03 -4.73
C ILE A 82 13.44 1.38 -5.28
N LEU A 83 13.22 2.42 -4.50
CA LEU A 83 13.40 3.80 -4.93
C LEU A 83 14.81 4.32 -4.62
N GLU A 84 15.41 5.01 -5.56
CA GLU A 84 16.73 5.65 -5.41
C GLU A 84 16.64 6.94 -4.58
N ASN A 85 15.52 7.66 -4.69
CA ASN A 85 15.28 8.87 -3.94
C ASN A 85 14.64 8.55 -2.58
N LYS A 86 14.88 9.44 -1.62
CA LYS A 86 14.29 9.29 -0.28
C LYS A 86 12.76 9.42 -0.38
N LEU A 87 12.07 8.37 0.07
CA LEU A 87 10.62 8.37 0.26
C LEU A 87 10.30 8.62 1.74
N ILE A 88 9.38 9.53 2.01
CA ILE A 88 8.76 9.70 3.32
C ILE A 88 7.29 9.38 3.16
N GLY A 89 6.79 8.40 3.93
CA GLY A 89 5.40 7.98 3.90
C GLY A 89 4.72 8.21 5.24
N TYR A 90 3.45 8.61 5.18
CA TYR A 90 2.55 8.65 6.30
C TYR A 90 1.18 8.15 5.84
N ALA A 91 0.83 6.94 6.25
CA ALA A 91 -0.33 6.20 5.74
C ALA A 91 -0.29 6.10 4.21
N ASP A 92 -1.30 6.64 3.51
CA ASP A 92 -1.42 6.71 2.05
C ASP A 92 -0.66 7.90 1.43
N ASP A 93 -0.35 8.92 2.23
CA ASP A 93 0.44 10.07 1.77
C ASP A 93 1.92 9.71 1.68
N SER A 94 2.50 9.87 0.51
CA SER A 94 3.92 9.63 0.28
C SER A 94 4.60 10.81 -0.40
N THR A 95 5.80 11.16 0.06
CA THR A 95 6.57 12.27 -0.50
C THR A 95 7.94 11.80 -0.94
N LEU A 96 8.22 11.89 -2.23
CA LEU A 96 9.54 11.70 -2.83
C LEU A 96 10.36 12.96 -2.68
N ILE A 97 11.56 12.83 -2.09
CA ILE A 97 12.50 13.92 -1.87
C ILE A 97 13.76 13.68 -2.68
N ALA A 98 14.11 14.65 -3.51
CA ALA A 98 15.40 14.71 -4.18
C ALA A 98 16.15 15.97 -3.75
N VAL A 99 17.44 15.83 -3.49
CA VAL A 99 18.31 16.96 -3.14
C VAL A 99 18.92 17.52 -4.43
N VAL A 100 18.74 18.80 -4.67
CA VAL A 100 19.38 19.52 -5.79
C VAL A 100 20.72 20.07 -5.27
N PRO A 101 21.87 19.59 -5.77
CA PRO A 101 23.16 20.16 -5.42
C PRO A 101 23.25 21.64 -5.86
N SER A 102 23.96 22.47 -5.12
CA SER A 102 24.11 23.91 -5.42
C SER A 102 24.76 24.19 -6.80
N SER A 103 25.51 23.23 -7.32
CA SER A 103 26.12 23.25 -8.67
C SER A 103 25.40 22.33 -9.67
N GLY A 104 24.29 21.74 -9.31
CA GLY A 104 23.69 20.63 -10.05
C GLY A 104 22.70 21.04 -11.14
N VAL A 105 22.68 20.22 -12.15
CA VAL A 105 21.73 20.33 -13.26
C VAL A 105 20.36 19.91 -12.77
N ARG A 106 19.43 20.84 -12.64
CA ARG A 106 18.04 20.58 -12.20
C ARG A 106 17.34 19.54 -13.07
N VAL A 107 17.76 19.41 -14.33
CA VAL A 107 17.20 18.42 -15.28
C VAL A 107 17.49 16.99 -14.81
N ALA A 108 18.71 16.67 -14.39
CA ALA A 108 19.05 15.32 -13.92
C ALA A 108 18.25 14.91 -12.67
N VAL A 109 17.97 15.87 -11.77
CA VAL A 109 17.12 15.60 -10.59
C VAL A 109 15.68 15.37 -11.00
N ALA A 110 15.15 16.10 -11.98
CA ALA A 110 13.81 15.88 -12.51
C ALA A 110 13.69 14.51 -13.20
N GLU A 111 14.68 14.12 -13.98
CA GLU A 111 14.75 12.80 -14.64
C GLU A 111 14.76 11.65 -13.60
N SER A 112 15.57 11.78 -12.54
CA SER A 112 15.58 10.81 -11.44
C SER A 112 14.23 10.71 -10.75
N LEU A 113 13.53 11.82 -10.52
CA LEU A 113 12.17 11.80 -9.94
C LEU A 113 11.16 11.12 -10.88
N ILE A 114 11.23 11.40 -12.18
CA ILE A 114 10.36 10.76 -13.19
C ILE A 114 10.62 9.25 -13.25
N HIS A 115 11.89 8.83 -13.23
CA HIS A 115 12.26 7.42 -13.19
C HIS A 115 11.68 6.72 -11.97
N ASN A 116 11.82 7.31 -10.78
CA ASN A 116 11.25 6.74 -9.56
C ASN A 116 9.71 6.69 -9.58
N LEU A 117 9.04 7.66 -10.21
CA LEU A 117 7.59 7.59 -10.43
C LEU A 117 7.19 6.40 -11.32
N GLY A 118 7.96 6.11 -12.36
CA GLY A 118 7.77 4.93 -13.18
C GLY A 118 7.80 3.65 -12.34
N ARG A 119 8.79 3.52 -11.46
CA ARG A 119 8.91 2.37 -10.54
C ARG A 119 7.76 2.26 -9.54
N VAL A 120 7.27 3.40 -9.03
CA VAL A 120 6.06 3.43 -8.19
C VAL A 120 4.84 2.92 -8.96
N SER A 121 4.68 3.37 -10.21
CA SER A 121 3.58 2.92 -11.07
C SER A 121 3.64 1.42 -11.34
N GLU A 122 4.81 0.90 -11.71
CA GLU A 122 5.03 -0.54 -11.92
C GLU A 122 4.71 -1.35 -10.66
N TRP A 123 5.10 -0.85 -9.48
CA TRP A 123 4.80 -1.50 -8.22
C TRP A 123 3.29 -1.51 -7.90
N CYS A 124 2.54 -0.49 -8.31
CA CYS A 124 1.09 -0.43 -8.12
C CYS A 124 0.32 -1.43 -9.00
N ASP A 125 0.92 -1.90 -10.09
CA ASP A 125 0.32 -2.84 -11.04
C ASP A 125 0.55 -4.32 -10.67
N LEU A 126 1.31 -4.59 -9.58
CA LEU A 126 1.56 -5.93 -9.03
C LEU A 126 0.43 -6.38 -8.08
#